data_24aedd63a4ad5a59dc86297321fa67b3
#
_entry.id   24aedd63a4ad5a59dc86297321fa67b3
#
_cell.length_a   1.000
_cell.length_b   1.000
_cell.length_c   1.000
_cell.angle_alpha   90.00
_cell.angle_beta   90.00
_cell.angle_gamma   90.00
#
_symmetry.space_group_name_H-M   'P 1'
#
loop_
_entity.id
_entity.type
_entity.pdbx_description
1 polymer ?
#
loop_
_entity_poly.entity_id
_entity_poly.type
_entity_poly.pdbx_seq_one_letter_code
_entity_poly.pdbx_strand_id
1 'polypeptide(L)'
;GADSISATGKATVCNMGAEIGATCSVFAYDSNMSNYLKATNRAAIAAAADKVAADLRPDEGAQYDQLIEINLDDLKPLINGPHSPDRAHKTGKAVGDAARENGWPIEVSSALIGSCTNSSYEDITRAASIARQAVAAGLKAKCELLISPGSEQIRATIERDGLLADLEAVGATVLANACGPCIGQWERSKEATDKPNSIVNSFNRNFPKRADGSANTLSFVTSPDTVMAIALSGRLDFDPTTDTITAPNGSEVRLVAPVGEVLPSNGYDPGSNTFTAPPADGSGVSVAVSPTSSRLQLLEPFPAWDGKDYLGLPVLMKAKGKCTTDHISAAGKWLTYRGHLENISGNLFIGAVNAYDDAVGEGKDITDGGTRLYPDIAKNYSAA
;
A
#
# COMPACT_ATOMS: atom_id res chain seq x y z
N GLY A 1 6.61 22.98 -8.88
CA GLY A 1 6.55 22.02 -7.79
C GLY A 1 6.07 20.64 -8.24
N ALA A 2 4.76 20.42 -8.34
CA ALA A 2 4.22 19.09 -8.68
C ALA A 2 4.69 18.54 -10.04
N ASP A 3 5.01 19.39 -10.99
CA ASP A 3 5.51 18.98 -12.32
C ASP A 3 6.90 18.29 -12.24
N SER A 4 7.63 18.43 -11.14
CA SER A 4 8.90 17.70 -10.90
C SER A 4 8.69 16.28 -10.36
N ILE A 5 7.47 15.94 -9.93
CA ILE A 5 7.14 14.62 -9.39
C ILE A 5 6.75 13.69 -10.55
N SER A 6 7.29 12.48 -10.59
CA SER A 6 6.93 11.48 -11.60
C SER A 6 5.45 11.09 -11.55
N ALA A 7 4.95 10.46 -12.61
CA ALA A 7 3.57 9.95 -12.63
C ALA A 7 3.34 8.89 -11.55
N THR A 8 4.32 8.02 -11.31
CA THR A 8 4.26 6.99 -10.25
C THR A 8 4.34 7.60 -8.86
N GLY A 9 5.18 8.63 -8.65
CA GLY A 9 5.23 9.39 -7.40
C GLY A 9 3.90 10.08 -7.08
N LYS A 10 3.25 10.71 -8.07
CA LYS A 10 1.90 11.28 -7.91
C LYS A 10 0.87 10.20 -7.58
N ALA A 11 0.94 9.04 -8.24
CA ALA A 11 0.06 7.91 -7.94
C ALA A 11 0.23 7.42 -6.51
N THR A 12 1.46 7.38 -5.97
CA THR A 12 1.74 7.07 -4.57
C THR A 12 1.07 8.07 -3.63
N VAL A 13 1.21 9.37 -3.87
CA VAL A 13 0.55 10.41 -3.04
C VAL A 13 -0.96 10.24 -3.07
N CYS A 14 -1.56 10.03 -4.25
CA CYS A 14 -3.00 9.79 -4.40
C CYS A 14 -3.46 8.51 -3.67
N ASN A 15 -2.72 7.41 -3.79
CA ASN A 15 -3.04 6.16 -3.11
C ASN A 15 -3.00 6.31 -1.59
N MET A 16 -1.99 7.00 -1.07
CA MET A 16 -1.83 7.21 0.37
C MET A 16 -2.78 8.28 0.93
N GLY A 17 -3.43 9.07 0.09
CA GLY A 17 -4.47 10.02 0.50
C GLY A 17 -5.59 9.36 1.28
N ALA A 18 -5.99 8.13 0.91
CA ALA A 18 -7.00 7.37 1.66
C ALA A 18 -6.57 7.04 3.10
N GLU A 19 -5.26 6.96 3.39
CA GLU A 19 -4.74 6.70 4.73
C GLU A 19 -4.99 7.87 5.69
N ILE A 20 -5.00 9.08 5.16
CA ILE A 20 -5.31 10.30 5.92
C ILE A 20 -6.78 10.72 5.81
N GLY A 21 -7.64 9.87 5.21
CA GLY A 21 -9.07 10.09 5.13
C GLY A 21 -9.56 10.91 3.93
N ALA A 22 -8.71 11.18 2.93
CA ALA A 22 -9.17 11.82 1.70
C ALA A 22 -10.09 10.90 0.89
N THR A 23 -11.24 11.43 0.47
CA THR A 23 -12.18 10.70 -0.39
C THR A 23 -11.60 10.49 -1.78
N CYS A 24 -10.91 11.50 -2.32
CA CYS A 24 -10.13 11.39 -3.55
C CYS A 24 -8.93 12.32 -3.48
N SER A 25 -7.96 12.08 -4.36
CA SER A 25 -6.77 12.90 -4.54
C SER A 25 -6.53 13.07 -6.03
N VAL A 26 -6.22 14.27 -6.49
CA VAL A 26 -6.06 14.59 -7.91
C VAL A 26 -4.82 15.45 -8.11
N PHE A 27 -4.06 15.14 -9.15
CA PHE A 27 -3.02 16.01 -9.67
C PHE A 27 -3.44 16.57 -11.04
N ALA A 28 -3.05 17.79 -11.33
CA ALA A 28 -3.17 18.35 -12.66
C ALA A 28 -2.37 17.52 -13.66
N TYR A 29 -2.90 17.36 -14.89
CA TYR A 29 -2.22 16.65 -15.96
C TYR A 29 -0.95 17.37 -16.41
N ASP A 30 0.12 16.61 -16.68
CA ASP A 30 1.41 17.13 -17.12
C ASP A 30 2.17 16.17 -18.06
N SER A 31 3.37 16.60 -18.46
CA SER A 31 4.24 15.82 -19.35
C SER A 31 4.71 14.50 -18.75
N ASN A 32 4.89 14.40 -17.43
CA ASN A 32 5.26 13.15 -16.77
C ASN A 32 4.16 12.10 -16.92
N MET A 33 2.89 12.51 -16.79
CA MET A 33 1.74 11.63 -17.02
C MET A 33 1.63 11.22 -18.49
N SER A 34 1.83 12.16 -19.44
CA SER A 34 1.86 11.87 -20.88
C SER A 34 2.94 10.83 -21.21
N ASN A 35 4.16 11.03 -20.70
CA ASN A 35 5.29 10.12 -20.93
C ASN A 35 5.04 8.73 -20.35
N TYR A 36 4.48 8.65 -19.15
CA TYR A 36 4.12 7.37 -18.52
C TYR A 36 3.06 6.62 -19.33
N LEU A 37 2.02 7.32 -19.81
CA LEU A 37 1.00 6.73 -20.68
C LEU A 37 1.60 6.18 -21.98
N LYS A 38 2.51 6.91 -22.59
CA LYS A 38 3.22 6.48 -23.82
C LYS A 38 4.09 5.24 -23.55
N ALA A 39 4.85 5.24 -22.45
CA ALA A 39 5.73 4.14 -22.07
C ALA A 39 4.96 2.85 -21.68
N THR A 40 3.69 2.97 -21.32
CA THR A 40 2.82 1.86 -20.91
C THR A 40 1.77 1.51 -21.96
N ASN A 41 2.07 1.70 -23.26
CA ASN A 41 1.23 1.34 -24.41
C ASN A 41 -0.14 2.04 -24.45
N ARG A 42 -0.25 3.25 -23.88
CA ARG A 42 -1.47 4.07 -23.84
C ARG A 42 -1.28 5.40 -24.60
N ALA A 43 -0.49 5.39 -25.68
CA ALA A 43 -0.16 6.60 -26.45
C ALA A 43 -1.40 7.32 -27.01
N ALA A 44 -2.45 6.59 -27.40
CA ALA A 44 -3.70 7.19 -27.86
C ALA A 44 -4.41 8.00 -26.75
N ILE A 45 -4.36 7.52 -25.50
CA ILE A 45 -4.90 8.23 -24.34
C ILE A 45 -4.06 9.47 -24.05
N ALA A 46 -2.73 9.36 -24.08
CA ALA A 46 -1.84 10.50 -23.94
C ALA A 46 -2.14 11.58 -24.99
N ALA A 47 -2.27 11.19 -26.26
CA ALA A 47 -2.58 12.13 -27.36
C ALA A 47 -3.96 12.79 -27.21
N ALA A 48 -4.93 12.11 -26.64
CA ALA A 48 -6.24 12.69 -26.32
C ALA A 48 -6.14 13.71 -25.16
N ALA A 49 -5.44 13.35 -24.09
CA ALA A 49 -5.23 14.22 -22.93
C ALA A 49 -4.37 15.45 -23.27
N ASP A 50 -3.31 15.28 -24.07
CA ASP A 50 -2.44 16.38 -24.52
C ASP A 50 -3.24 17.48 -25.25
N LYS A 51 -4.34 17.14 -25.96
CA LYS A 51 -5.18 18.11 -26.68
C LYS A 51 -6.02 18.98 -25.75
N VAL A 52 -6.34 18.50 -24.57
CA VAL A 52 -7.19 19.16 -23.58
C VAL A 52 -6.43 19.41 -22.27
N ALA A 53 -5.10 19.46 -22.32
CA ALA A 53 -4.25 19.60 -21.14
C ALA A 53 -4.57 20.85 -20.31
N ALA A 54 -5.03 21.93 -20.93
CA ALA A 54 -5.45 23.14 -20.24
C ALA A 54 -6.71 22.92 -19.38
N ASP A 55 -7.64 22.10 -19.87
CA ASP A 55 -8.90 21.78 -19.17
C ASP A 55 -8.70 20.75 -18.03
N LEU A 56 -7.54 20.10 -17.99
CA LEU A 56 -7.15 19.14 -16.94
C LEU A 56 -6.31 19.79 -15.81
N ARG A 57 -6.54 21.07 -15.57
CA ARG A 57 -5.92 21.87 -14.51
C ARG A 57 -7.01 22.61 -13.74
N PRO A 58 -6.74 23.00 -12.49
CA PRO A 58 -7.66 23.89 -11.76
C PRO A 58 -7.87 25.22 -12.54
N ASP A 59 -9.08 25.74 -12.48
CA ASP A 59 -9.40 27.04 -13.04
C ASP A 59 -8.64 28.16 -12.31
N GLU A 60 -8.32 29.23 -13.02
CA GLU A 60 -7.75 30.42 -12.40
C GLU A 60 -8.74 31.01 -11.39
N GLY A 61 -8.29 31.24 -10.16
CA GLY A 61 -9.13 31.76 -9.08
C GLY A 61 -10.06 30.72 -8.44
N ALA A 62 -9.86 29.43 -8.69
CA ALA A 62 -10.59 28.36 -7.98
C ALA A 62 -10.53 28.56 -6.48
N GLN A 63 -11.67 28.38 -5.79
CA GLN A 63 -11.78 28.54 -4.35
C GLN A 63 -11.61 27.18 -3.66
N TYR A 64 -10.86 27.18 -2.56
CA TYR A 64 -10.56 26.00 -1.75
C TYR A 64 -10.88 26.28 -0.29
N ASP A 65 -11.38 25.29 0.43
CA ASP A 65 -11.63 25.39 1.89
C ASP A 65 -10.33 25.55 2.67
N GLN A 66 -9.25 24.94 2.18
CA GLN A 66 -7.93 25.00 2.80
C GLN A 66 -6.83 24.96 1.76
N LEU A 67 -5.79 25.78 1.95
CA LEU A 67 -4.55 25.75 1.17
C LEU A 67 -3.41 25.29 2.07
N ILE A 68 -2.66 24.27 1.60
CA ILE A 68 -1.45 23.79 2.26
C ILE A 68 -0.29 23.94 1.26
N GLU A 69 0.70 24.74 1.62
CA GLU A 69 1.90 24.93 0.80
C GLU A 69 3.06 24.11 1.35
N ILE A 70 3.70 23.33 0.50
CA ILE A 70 4.86 22.50 0.83
C ILE A 70 6.00 22.85 -0.13
N ASN A 71 7.10 23.39 0.41
CA ASN A 71 8.32 23.57 -0.36
C ASN A 71 9.05 22.22 -0.46
N LEU A 72 9.15 21.67 -1.68
CA LEU A 72 9.79 20.36 -1.89
C LEU A 72 11.29 20.37 -1.58
N ASP A 73 11.97 21.53 -1.70
CA ASP A 73 13.40 21.65 -1.40
C ASP A 73 13.70 21.54 0.11
N ASP A 74 12.72 21.82 0.96
CA ASP A 74 12.85 21.74 2.41
C ASP A 74 12.51 20.35 2.99
N LEU A 75 11.98 19.47 2.16
CA LEU A 75 11.62 18.12 2.60
C LEU A 75 12.85 17.31 3.01
N LYS A 76 12.71 16.62 4.14
CA LYS A 76 13.68 15.65 4.65
C LYS A 76 12.99 14.29 4.74
N PRO A 77 13.73 13.18 4.71
CA PRO A 77 13.14 11.87 4.91
C PRO A 77 12.33 11.82 6.20
N LEU A 78 11.08 11.34 6.07
CA LEU A 78 10.16 11.14 7.18
C LEU A 78 9.85 9.64 7.31
N ILE A 79 9.50 9.25 8.53
CA ILE A 79 9.04 7.92 8.86
C ILE A 79 7.77 8.03 9.70
N ASN A 80 6.72 7.34 9.30
CA ASN A 80 5.42 7.37 9.97
C ASN A 80 5.22 6.11 10.81
N GLY A 81 4.70 6.26 12.01
CA GLY A 81 4.35 5.12 12.85
C GLY A 81 4.79 5.26 14.31
N PRO A 82 4.57 4.18 15.08
CA PRO A 82 3.88 2.99 14.63
C PRO A 82 2.36 3.17 14.61
N HIS A 83 1.69 2.36 13.82
CA HIS A 83 0.23 2.17 13.83
C HIS A 83 -0.64 3.36 13.43
N SER A 84 -0.09 4.50 13.05
CA SER A 84 -0.85 5.69 12.64
C SER A 84 -0.07 6.53 11.65
N PRO A 85 -0.71 7.06 10.59
CA PRO A 85 -0.11 8.04 9.68
C PRO A 85 0.13 9.39 10.38
N ASP A 86 -0.58 9.69 11.49
CA ASP A 86 -0.45 10.95 12.24
C ASP A 86 0.85 11.01 13.07
N ARG A 87 1.55 9.90 13.21
CA ARG A 87 2.83 9.83 13.92
C ARG A 87 4.01 9.99 12.98
N ALA A 88 4.11 11.17 12.36
CA ALA A 88 5.23 11.49 11.49
C ALA A 88 6.46 11.95 12.31
N HIS A 89 7.60 11.35 12.03
CA HIS A 89 8.88 11.69 12.62
C HIS A 89 9.91 11.99 11.51
N LYS A 90 10.86 12.88 11.77
CA LYS A 90 12.09 12.92 10.96
C LYS A 90 12.90 11.66 11.27
N THR A 91 13.57 11.12 10.25
CA THR A 91 14.53 10.01 10.42
C THR A 91 15.63 10.35 11.41
N GLY A 92 16.34 9.36 11.91
CA GLY A 92 17.44 9.57 12.84
C GLY A 92 16.98 9.90 14.26
N LYS A 93 17.56 10.95 14.84
CA LYS A 93 17.36 11.30 16.24
C LYS A 93 15.89 11.46 16.64
N ALA A 94 15.05 12.07 15.80
CA ALA A 94 13.65 12.37 16.18
C ALA A 94 12.83 11.07 16.37
N VAL A 95 12.88 10.13 15.43
CA VAL A 95 12.21 8.83 15.61
C VAL A 95 12.88 8.01 16.71
N GLY A 96 14.21 8.13 16.87
CA GLY A 96 14.95 7.45 17.93
C GLY A 96 14.56 7.92 19.33
N ASP A 97 14.38 9.20 19.54
CA ASP A 97 13.92 9.76 20.82
C ASP A 97 12.48 9.31 21.12
N ALA A 98 11.58 9.40 20.13
CA ALA A 98 10.22 8.89 20.27
C ALA A 98 10.19 7.40 20.59
N ALA A 99 11.07 6.61 19.97
CA ALA A 99 11.18 5.19 20.25
C ALA A 99 11.60 4.92 21.70
N ARG A 100 12.59 5.64 22.23
CA ARG A 100 13.06 5.51 23.62
C ARG A 100 11.99 5.92 24.63
N GLU A 101 11.27 7.02 24.36
CA GLU A 101 10.18 7.51 25.21
C GLU A 101 9.01 6.52 25.29
N ASN A 102 8.72 5.82 24.21
CA ASN A 102 7.59 4.89 24.12
C ASN A 102 7.98 3.41 24.30
N GLY A 103 9.26 3.11 24.51
CA GLY A 103 9.74 1.74 24.65
C GLY A 103 9.69 0.91 23.36
N TRP A 104 9.75 1.56 22.18
CA TRP A 104 9.82 0.86 20.91
C TRP A 104 11.24 0.34 20.65
N PRO A 105 11.40 -0.91 20.19
CA PRO A 105 12.71 -1.43 19.84
C PRO A 105 13.39 -0.57 18.75
N ILE A 106 14.64 -0.20 19.00
CA ILE A 106 15.48 0.52 18.03
C ILE A 106 16.00 -0.43 16.96
N GLU A 107 16.30 -1.67 17.31
CA GLU A 107 16.64 -2.70 16.34
C GLU A 107 15.47 -2.99 15.41
N VAL A 108 15.74 -2.97 14.11
CA VAL A 108 14.75 -3.33 13.07
C VAL A 108 14.89 -4.83 12.79
N SER A 109 13.79 -5.56 13.00
CA SER A 109 13.75 -7.01 12.79
C SER A 109 13.54 -7.39 11.32
N SER A 110 12.78 -6.59 10.58
CA SER A 110 12.53 -6.81 9.16
C SER A 110 12.28 -5.49 8.44
N ALA A 111 12.72 -5.42 7.19
CA ALA A 111 12.51 -4.31 6.28
C ALA A 111 11.84 -4.82 5.00
N LEU A 112 10.81 -4.10 4.51
CA LEU A 112 10.00 -4.57 3.40
C LEU A 112 9.80 -3.44 2.38
N ILE A 113 10.17 -3.68 1.12
CA ILE A 113 9.92 -2.78 -0.01
C ILE A 113 8.86 -3.40 -0.92
N GLY A 114 7.84 -2.66 -1.25
CA GLY A 114 6.73 -3.08 -2.09
C GLY A 114 5.44 -2.44 -1.55
N SER A 115 4.30 -2.83 -1.86
CA SER A 115 3.79 -3.82 -2.77
C SER A 115 3.35 -3.17 -4.10
N CYS A 116 2.01 -2.93 -4.34
CA CYS A 116 1.53 -2.27 -5.57
C CYS A 116 1.82 -0.75 -5.60
N THR A 117 2.03 -0.11 -4.46
CA THR A 117 2.10 1.37 -4.35
C THR A 117 3.52 1.89 -4.44
N ASN A 118 4.45 1.35 -3.67
CA ASN A 118 5.83 1.82 -3.54
C ASN A 118 6.83 0.76 -4.01
N SER A 119 6.67 0.29 -5.22
CA SER A 119 7.59 -0.59 -5.94
C SER A 119 7.52 -0.34 -7.45
N SER A 120 7.33 0.92 -7.84
CA SER A 120 7.47 1.34 -9.23
C SER A 120 8.90 1.14 -9.72
N TYR A 121 9.13 1.25 -11.02
CA TYR A 121 10.47 1.18 -11.57
C TYR A 121 11.40 2.25 -10.94
N GLU A 122 10.90 3.46 -10.73
CA GLU A 122 11.63 4.53 -10.05
C GLU A 122 11.99 4.16 -8.60
N ASP A 123 11.03 3.63 -7.84
CA ASP A 123 11.26 3.22 -6.45
C ASP A 123 12.34 2.14 -6.34
N ILE A 124 12.28 1.15 -7.23
CA ILE A 124 13.24 0.05 -7.24
C ILE A 124 14.62 0.53 -7.70
N THR A 125 14.71 1.41 -8.71
CA THR A 125 16.01 1.96 -9.13
C THR A 125 16.68 2.79 -8.04
N ARG A 126 15.90 3.56 -7.25
CA ARG A 126 16.39 4.30 -6.08
C ARG A 126 16.90 3.35 -4.99
N ALA A 127 16.14 2.31 -4.65
CA ALA A 127 16.56 1.31 -3.67
C ALA A 127 17.81 0.56 -4.14
N ALA A 128 17.88 0.17 -5.43
CA ALA A 128 19.06 -0.47 -6.03
C ALA A 128 20.29 0.45 -6.05
N SER A 129 20.09 1.77 -6.24
CA SER A 129 21.18 2.75 -6.13
C SER A 129 21.83 2.74 -4.74
N ILE A 130 21.05 2.64 -3.68
CA ILE A 130 21.57 2.48 -2.31
C ILE A 130 22.22 1.10 -2.13
N ALA A 131 21.61 0.04 -2.67
CA ALA A 131 22.17 -1.32 -2.59
C ALA A 131 23.56 -1.41 -3.25
N ARG A 132 23.75 -0.81 -4.43
CA ARG A 132 25.06 -0.76 -5.11
C ARG A 132 26.13 -0.06 -4.28
N GLN A 133 25.79 1.04 -3.60
CA GLN A 133 26.72 1.72 -2.70
C GLN A 133 27.11 0.80 -1.53
N ALA A 134 26.14 0.09 -0.98
CA ALA A 134 26.37 -0.87 0.10
C ALA A 134 27.27 -2.02 -0.35
N VAL A 135 27.02 -2.63 -1.50
CA VAL A 135 27.84 -3.71 -2.06
C VAL A 135 29.28 -3.25 -2.30
N ALA A 136 29.46 -2.06 -2.88
CA ALA A 136 30.79 -1.48 -3.10
C ALA A 136 31.57 -1.28 -1.81
N ALA A 137 30.91 -1.08 -0.68
CA ALA A 137 31.49 -0.94 0.65
C ALA A 137 31.53 -2.26 1.45
N GLY A 138 31.09 -3.37 0.88
CA GLY A 138 31.02 -4.67 1.55
C GLY A 138 29.91 -4.77 2.60
N LEU A 139 28.93 -3.87 2.56
CA LEU A 139 27.79 -3.88 3.48
C LEU A 139 26.70 -4.85 3.00
N LYS A 140 25.94 -5.37 3.96
CA LYS A 140 24.71 -6.16 3.74
C LYS A 140 23.62 -5.69 4.68
N ALA A 141 22.38 -6.03 4.39
CA ALA A 141 21.27 -5.80 5.29
C ALA A 141 21.54 -6.47 6.65
N LYS A 142 21.24 -5.76 7.73
CA LYS A 142 21.39 -6.25 9.11
C LYS A 142 20.10 -6.82 9.69
N CYS A 143 19.03 -6.78 8.92
CA CYS A 143 17.75 -7.41 9.24
C CYS A 143 17.23 -8.17 8.01
N GLU A 144 16.17 -8.95 8.18
CA GLU A 144 15.46 -9.55 7.07
C GLU A 144 15.00 -8.45 6.10
N LEU A 145 15.35 -8.56 4.81
CA LEU A 145 14.96 -7.60 3.77
C LEU A 145 14.15 -8.31 2.70
N LEU A 146 12.89 -7.90 2.57
CA LEU A 146 11.93 -8.50 1.65
C LEU A 146 11.53 -7.49 0.57
N ILE A 147 11.46 -7.94 -0.69
CA ILE A 147 11.07 -7.12 -1.84
C ILE A 147 9.85 -7.74 -2.50
N SER A 148 8.75 -6.98 -2.60
CA SER A 148 7.53 -7.38 -3.32
C SER A 148 7.38 -6.50 -4.55
N PRO A 149 7.71 -6.97 -5.76
CA PRO A 149 7.47 -6.21 -6.99
C PRO A 149 5.98 -5.91 -7.17
N GLY A 150 5.65 -4.75 -7.72
CA GLY A 150 4.26 -4.28 -7.82
C GLY A 150 3.42 -5.01 -8.87
N SER A 151 4.06 -5.64 -9.85
CA SER A 151 3.42 -6.41 -10.93
C SER A 151 4.43 -7.30 -11.61
N GLU A 152 3.95 -8.25 -12.42
CA GLU A 152 4.82 -9.08 -13.25
C GLU A 152 5.60 -8.23 -14.27
N GLN A 153 4.99 -7.20 -14.83
CA GLN A 153 5.69 -6.28 -15.73
C GLN A 153 6.87 -5.59 -15.01
N ILE A 154 6.67 -5.10 -13.79
CA ILE A 154 7.77 -4.51 -13.01
C ILE A 154 8.80 -5.57 -12.67
N ARG A 155 8.41 -6.75 -12.20
CA ARG A 155 9.35 -7.83 -11.86
C ARG A 155 10.24 -8.19 -13.05
N ALA A 156 9.66 -8.43 -14.21
CA ALA A 156 10.41 -8.79 -15.42
C ALA A 156 11.32 -7.65 -15.89
N THR A 157 10.84 -6.39 -15.80
CA THR A 157 11.63 -5.22 -16.19
C THR A 157 12.85 -5.04 -15.29
N ILE A 158 12.68 -5.09 -13.96
CA ILE A 158 13.77 -4.91 -13.01
C ILE A 158 14.74 -6.09 -12.99
N GLU A 159 14.28 -7.31 -13.33
CA GLU A 159 15.14 -8.47 -13.53
C GLU A 159 16.00 -8.30 -14.78
N ARG A 160 15.39 -7.97 -15.93
CA ARG A 160 16.09 -7.70 -17.19
C ARG A 160 17.15 -6.62 -17.03
N ASP A 161 16.86 -5.56 -16.28
CA ASP A 161 17.74 -4.41 -16.09
C ASP A 161 18.76 -4.60 -14.93
N GLY A 162 18.82 -5.81 -14.34
CA GLY A 162 19.78 -6.21 -13.31
C GLY A 162 19.53 -5.68 -11.91
N LEU A 163 18.42 -4.98 -11.70
CA LEU A 163 18.10 -4.34 -10.40
C LEU A 163 17.81 -5.36 -9.31
N LEU A 164 17.20 -6.52 -9.66
CA LEU A 164 16.99 -7.61 -8.70
C LEU A 164 18.31 -8.15 -8.16
N ALA A 165 19.30 -8.35 -9.04
CA ALA A 165 20.63 -8.81 -8.64
C ALA A 165 21.32 -7.82 -7.66
N ASP A 166 21.17 -6.51 -7.88
CA ASP A 166 21.68 -5.49 -6.96
C ASP A 166 21.04 -5.61 -5.57
N LEU A 167 19.72 -5.84 -5.51
CA LEU A 167 18.99 -5.99 -4.25
C LEU A 167 19.34 -7.30 -3.53
N GLU A 168 19.41 -8.40 -4.26
CA GLU A 168 19.82 -9.71 -3.72
C GLU A 168 21.28 -9.69 -3.22
N ALA A 169 22.15 -8.93 -3.86
CA ALA A 169 23.53 -8.79 -3.45
C ALA A 169 23.71 -8.21 -2.03
N VAL A 170 22.77 -7.40 -1.54
CA VAL A 170 22.77 -6.92 -0.15
C VAL A 170 22.01 -7.85 0.81
N GLY A 171 21.45 -8.97 0.32
CA GLY A 171 20.77 -9.98 1.13
C GLY A 171 19.24 -9.88 1.08
N ALA A 172 18.66 -9.19 0.09
CA ALA A 172 17.22 -9.17 -0.08
C ALA A 172 16.68 -10.50 -0.58
N THR A 173 15.47 -10.84 -0.15
CA THR A 173 14.65 -11.93 -0.68
C THR A 173 13.50 -11.34 -1.50
N VAL A 174 13.38 -11.75 -2.76
CA VAL A 174 12.30 -11.31 -3.65
C VAL A 174 11.10 -12.21 -3.46
N LEU A 175 9.97 -11.62 -3.10
CA LEU A 175 8.70 -12.31 -2.91
C LEU A 175 7.90 -12.38 -4.22
N ALA A 176 6.86 -13.22 -4.23
CA ALA A 176 5.88 -13.22 -5.30
C ALA A 176 5.16 -11.86 -5.43
N ASN A 177 4.67 -11.56 -6.64
CA ASN A 177 3.91 -10.35 -6.96
C ASN A 177 2.52 -10.38 -6.32
N ALA A 178 2.46 -10.31 -5.00
CA ALA A 178 1.23 -10.40 -4.22
C ALA A 178 1.27 -9.41 -3.05
N CYS A 179 0.11 -9.12 -2.48
CA CYS A 179 0.01 -8.21 -1.35
C CYS A 179 0.71 -8.76 -0.09
N GLY A 180 0.61 -10.07 0.18
CA GLY A 180 1.35 -10.75 1.26
C GLY A 180 1.39 -9.96 2.56
N PRO A 181 2.59 -9.55 3.03
CA PRO A 181 2.75 -8.79 4.27
C PRO A 181 1.94 -7.49 4.31
N CYS A 182 1.70 -6.84 3.17
CA CYS A 182 0.94 -5.59 3.11
C CYS A 182 -0.53 -5.73 3.55
N ILE A 183 -1.10 -6.93 3.51
CA ILE A 183 -2.49 -7.20 3.92
C ILE A 183 -2.60 -8.20 5.07
N GLY A 184 -1.53 -8.44 5.79
CA GLY A 184 -1.54 -9.36 6.92
C GLY A 184 -1.45 -10.84 6.55
N GLN A 185 -1.03 -11.16 5.34
CA GLN A 185 -0.74 -12.52 4.89
C GLN A 185 0.77 -12.78 4.96
N TRP A 186 1.31 -12.67 6.15
CA TRP A 186 2.71 -12.89 6.45
C TRP A 186 2.84 -13.68 7.74
N GLU A 187 3.23 -14.93 7.61
CA GLU A 187 3.49 -15.80 8.74
C GLU A 187 4.94 -15.62 9.18
N ARG A 188 5.12 -15.10 10.39
CA ARG A 188 6.42 -14.96 11.05
C ARG A 188 6.52 -15.96 12.19
N SER A 189 7.75 -16.34 12.55
CA SER A 189 7.96 -17.22 13.69
C SER A 189 7.44 -16.61 14.99
N LYS A 190 7.08 -17.46 15.96
CA LYS A 190 6.65 -16.99 17.27
C LYS A 190 7.75 -16.19 17.96
N GLU A 191 9.01 -16.58 17.82
CA GLU A 191 10.16 -15.87 18.39
C GLU A 191 10.24 -14.42 17.88
N ALA A 192 9.84 -14.18 16.62
CA ALA A 192 9.82 -12.85 16.03
C ALA A 192 8.62 -11.99 16.50
N THR A 193 7.51 -12.61 16.93
CA THR A 193 6.24 -11.94 17.22
C THR A 193 5.79 -11.97 18.69
N ASP A 194 6.41 -12.80 19.54
CA ASP A 194 6.07 -12.90 20.97
C ASP A 194 6.49 -11.67 21.78
N LYS A 195 7.44 -10.89 21.27
CA LYS A 195 7.96 -9.67 21.92
C LYS A 195 7.75 -8.46 21.02
N PRO A 196 7.68 -7.24 21.57
CA PRO A 196 7.70 -6.03 20.78
C PRO A 196 8.90 -6.02 19.82
N ASN A 197 8.62 -5.77 18.54
CA ASN A 197 9.63 -5.68 17.50
C ASN A 197 9.27 -4.58 16.50
N SER A 198 10.27 -3.91 15.94
CA SER A 198 10.09 -2.87 14.95
C SER A 198 10.33 -3.41 13.55
N ILE A 199 9.42 -3.11 12.63
CA ILE A 199 9.58 -3.34 11.20
C ILE A 199 9.46 -2.03 10.45
N VAL A 200 10.21 -1.90 9.35
CA VAL A 200 10.15 -0.72 8.48
C VAL A 200 9.71 -1.16 7.08
N ASN A 201 8.77 -0.45 6.48
CA ASN A 201 8.25 -0.83 5.17
C ASN A 201 7.84 0.39 4.33
N SER A 202 7.60 0.16 3.05
CA SER A 202 7.09 1.16 2.12
C SER A 202 5.63 0.93 1.73
N PHE A 203 4.85 0.26 2.56
CA PHE A 203 3.44 -0.03 2.31
C PHE A 203 2.56 1.21 2.42
N ASN A 204 1.34 1.09 1.98
CA ASN A 204 0.37 2.18 1.94
C ASN A 204 -0.67 2.16 3.07
N ARG A 205 -0.52 1.28 4.05
CA ARG A 205 -1.41 1.16 5.21
C ARG A 205 -0.60 0.89 6.47
N ASN A 206 -0.99 1.53 7.57
CA ASN A 206 -0.35 1.34 8.86
C ASN A 206 -1.37 1.41 10.00
N PHE A 207 -1.72 0.26 10.58
CA PHE A 207 -2.54 0.13 11.77
C PHE A 207 -2.15 -1.14 12.54
N PRO A 208 -2.56 -1.29 13.82
CA PRO A 208 -2.19 -2.44 14.62
C PRO A 208 -2.54 -3.78 13.94
N LYS A 209 -1.61 -4.74 14.01
CA LYS A 209 -1.77 -6.09 13.45
C LYS A 209 -1.82 -6.17 11.92
N ARG A 210 -1.55 -5.07 11.20
CA ARG A 210 -1.69 -5.04 9.75
C ARG A 210 -0.75 -6.01 9.03
N ALA A 211 0.52 -6.12 9.45
CA ALA A 211 1.54 -6.82 8.69
C ALA A 211 1.48 -8.35 8.86
N ASP A 212 1.41 -8.83 10.11
CA ASP A 212 1.55 -10.24 10.48
C ASP A 212 0.51 -10.72 11.52
N GLY A 213 -0.48 -9.89 11.82
CA GLY A 213 -1.52 -10.21 12.81
C GLY A 213 -1.09 -10.01 14.27
N SER A 214 0.18 -9.74 14.56
CA SER A 214 0.68 -9.53 15.92
C SER A 214 0.53 -8.09 16.38
N ALA A 215 0.05 -7.90 17.61
CA ALA A 215 0.03 -6.59 18.26
C ALA A 215 1.43 -6.11 18.68
N ASN A 216 2.40 -7.01 18.77
CA ASN A 216 3.78 -6.73 19.15
C ASN A 216 4.62 -6.21 17.98
N THR A 217 4.12 -6.31 16.75
CA THR A 217 4.82 -5.82 15.55
C THR A 217 4.51 -4.35 15.34
N LEU A 218 5.49 -3.52 15.63
CA LEU A 218 5.44 -2.07 15.48
C LEU A 218 5.86 -1.70 14.06
N SER A 219 4.89 -1.38 13.21
CA SER A 219 5.12 -1.08 11.80
C SER A 219 5.36 0.41 11.59
N PHE A 220 6.45 0.73 10.90
CA PHE A 220 6.82 2.07 10.47
C PHE A 220 6.84 2.14 8.94
N VAL A 221 6.38 3.26 8.37
CA VAL A 221 6.26 3.45 6.92
C VAL A 221 7.13 4.61 6.47
N THR A 222 7.94 4.38 5.44
CA THR A 222 8.77 5.41 4.80
C THR A 222 9.00 5.07 3.32
N SER A 223 9.79 5.87 2.60
CA SER A 223 10.11 5.63 1.18
C SER A 223 10.99 4.37 0.98
N PRO A 224 10.91 3.70 -0.19
CA PRO A 224 11.70 2.50 -0.48
C PRO A 224 13.21 2.65 -0.28
N ASP A 225 13.78 3.76 -0.70
CA ASP A 225 15.19 4.07 -0.52
C ASP A 225 15.57 4.27 0.96
N THR A 226 14.71 4.91 1.74
CA THR A 226 14.91 5.05 3.19
C THR A 226 14.76 3.69 3.89
N VAL A 227 13.82 2.84 3.47
CA VAL A 227 13.69 1.45 3.96
C VAL A 227 15.00 0.69 3.73
N MET A 228 15.58 0.80 2.51
CA MET A 228 16.86 0.17 2.19
C MET A 228 18.00 0.65 3.10
N ALA A 229 18.12 1.96 3.30
CA ALA A 229 19.14 2.55 4.15
C ALA A 229 19.00 2.09 5.62
N ILE A 230 17.78 2.05 6.14
CA ILE A 230 17.50 1.54 7.48
C ILE A 230 17.80 0.04 7.58
N ALA A 231 17.49 -0.75 6.56
CA ALA A 231 17.83 -2.18 6.54
C ALA A 231 19.35 -2.43 6.62
N LEU A 232 20.14 -1.61 5.94
CA LEU A 232 21.61 -1.67 5.98
C LEU A 232 22.19 -1.28 7.35
N SER A 233 21.57 -0.31 8.02
CA SER A 233 21.98 0.08 9.38
C SER A 233 21.48 -0.88 10.45
N GLY A 234 20.31 -1.52 10.23
CA GLY A 234 19.58 -2.35 11.19
C GLY A 234 18.93 -1.55 12.31
N ARG A 235 18.84 -0.23 12.20
CA ARG A 235 18.42 0.66 13.29
C ARG A 235 17.35 1.66 12.85
N LEU A 236 16.30 1.78 13.65
CA LEU A 236 15.20 2.73 13.45
C LEU A 236 15.67 4.19 13.58
N ASP A 237 16.63 4.47 14.45
CA ASP A 237 17.18 5.81 14.71
C ASP A 237 18.33 6.22 13.77
N PHE A 238 18.43 5.57 12.60
CA PHE A 238 19.39 5.92 11.55
C PHE A 238 18.85 7.05 10.65
N ASP A 239 19.67 8.09 10.47
CA ASP A 239 19.41 9.15 9.49
C ASP A 239 20.25 8.91 8.22
N PRO A 240 19.63 8.53 7.09
CA PRO A 240 20.37 8.23 5.87
C PRO A 240 21.08 9.46 5.27
N THR A 241 20.73 10.68 5.73
CA THR A 241 21.33 11.93 5.22
C THR A 241 22.57 12.38 5.98
N THR A 242 22.76 11.93 7.21
CA THR A 242 23.83 12.40 8.10
C THR A 242 24.70 11.30 8.68
N ASP A 243 24.14 10.14 8.94
CA ASP A 243 24.80 9.08 9.69
C ASP A 243 25.68 8.20 8.78
N THR A 244 26.58 7.46 9.40
CA THR A 244 27.46 6.49 8.74
C THR A 244 27.13 5.08 9.19
N ILE A 245 27.52 4.10 8.36
CA ILE A 245 27.42 2.67 8.66
C ILE A 245 28.85 2.13 8.68
N THR A 246 29.25 1.47 9.77
CA THR A 246 30.55 0.82 9.85
C THR A 246 30.60 -0.43 8.96
N ALA A 247 31.49 -0.42 7.98
CA ALA A 247 31.73 -1.54 7.08
C ALA A 247 32.55 -2.66 7.76
N PRO A 248 32.54 -3.90 7.21
CA PRO A 248 33.31 -5.02 7.78
C PRO A 248 34.80 -4.77 7.91
N ASN A 249 35.35 -3.90 7.08
CA ASN A 249 36.77 -3.48 7.15
C ASN A 249 37.05 -2.37 8.18
N GLY A 250 36.03 -1.93 8.92
CA GLY A 250 36.12 -0.86 9.93
C GLY A 250 35.98 0.56 9.37
N SER A 251 35.80 0.74 8.08
CA SER A 251 35.56 2.08 7.51
C SER A 251 34.13 2.57 7.75
N GLU A 252 34.02 3.88 7.95
CA GLU A 252 32.72 4.54 8.06
C GLU A 252 32.19 4.91 6.67
N VAL A 253 31.02 4.38 6.31
CA VAL A 253 30.38 4.55 5.01
C VAL A 253 29.21 5.49 5.16
N ARG A 254 29.24 6.61 4.44
CA ARG A 254 28.11 7.51 4.30
C ARG A 254 27.41 7.24 2.98
N LEU A 255 26.12 6.97 3.05
CA LEU A 255 25.27 6.82 1.85
C LEU A 255 25.08 8.19 1.19
N VAL A 256 25.12 8.24 -0.12
CA VAL A 256 24.75 9.42 -0.89
C VAL A 256 23.32 9.29 -1.39
N ALA A 257 22.69 10.42 -1.71
CA ALA A 257 21.31 10.46 -2.20
C ALA A 257 21.13 9.48 -3.39
N PRO A 258 20.06 8.66 -3.38
CA PRO A 258 19.86 7.68 -4.44
C PRO A 258 19.52 8.33 -5.77
N VAL A 259 20.02 7.74 -6.84
CA VAL A 259 19.62 8.10 -8.22
C VAL A 259 18.52 7.13 -8.65
N GLY A 260 17.40 7.67 -9.12
CA GLY A 260 16.27 6.90 -9.65
C GLY A 260 16.05 7.18 -11.13
N GLU A 261 15.51 6.21 -11.84
CA GLU A 261 15.06 6.33 -13.23
C GLU A 261 13.54 6.27 -13.25
N VAL A 262 12.91 7.32 -13.75
CA VAL A 262 11.45 7.46 -13.78
C VAL A 262 10.80 6.39 -14.66
N LEU A 263 11.43 6.07 -15.79
CA LEU A 263 10.97 5.09 -16.77
C LEU A 263 12.15 4.23 -17.24
N PRO A 264 11.95 2.93 -17.53
CA PRO A 264 13.00 2.10 -18.08
C PRO A 264 13.41 2.56 -19.48
N SER A 265 14.70 2.75 -19.71
CA SER A 265 15.25 3.25 -20.98
C SER A 265 14.95 2.33 -22.19
N ASN A 266 14.82 1.02 -21.92
CA ASN A 266 14.47 0.01 -22.93
C ASN A 266 12.97 -0.35 -22.95
N GLY A 267 12.11 0.52 -22.37
CA GLY A 267 10.70 0.25 -22.19
C GLY A 267 10.42 -0.84 -21.15
N TYR A 268 9.16 -1.07 -20.84
CA TYR A 268 8.74 -2.13 -19.93
C TYR A 268 8.79 -3.49 -20.62
N ASP A 269 9.27 -4.48 -19.88
CA ASP A 269 9.13 -5.90 -20.26
C ASP A 269 7.72 -6.36 -19.87
N PRO A 270 6.93 -6.93 -20.78
CA PRO A 270 5.59 -7.40 -20.46
C PRO A 270 5.55 -8.55 -19.43
N GLY A 271 6.68 -9.21 -19.22
CA GLY A 271 6.76 -10.39 -18.38
C GLY A 271 6.12 -11.62 -18.99
N SER A 272 5.93 -12.64 -18.17
CA SER A 272 5.33 -13.90 -18.58
C SER A 272 3.82 -13.76 -18.76
N ASN A 273 3.30 -14.13 -19.92
CA ASN A 273 1.86 -14.26 -20.11
C ASN A 273 1.38 -15.59 -19.53
N THR A 274 0.83 -15.54 -18.33
CA THR A 274 0.23 -16.72 -17.64
C THR A 274 -1.28 -16.81 -17.84
N PHE A 275 -1.87 -15.95 -18.67
CA PHE A 275 -3.30 -15.99 -18.94
C PHE A 275 -3.65 -17.26 -19.73
N THR A 276 -4.53 -18.08 -19.13
CA THR A 276 -5.15 -19.23 -19.81
C THR A 276 -6.58 -18.85 -20.15
N ALA A 277 -6.87 -18.76 -21.44
CA ALA A 277 -8.22 -18.45 -21.89
C ALA A 277 -9.20 -19.56 -21.46
N PRO A 278 -10.40 -19.21 -21.00
CA PRO A 278 -11.43 -20.20 -20.76
C PRO A 278 -11.81 -20.90 -22.08
N PRO A 279 -12.30 -22.15 -22.02
CA PRO A 279 -12.82 -22.79 -23.22
C PRO A 279 -13.97 -21.99 -23.83
N ALA A 280 -14.07 -21.98 -25.15
CA ALA A 280 -15.14 -21.25 -25.86
C ALA A 280 -16.55 -21.78 -25.49
N ASP A 281 -16.66 -23.05 -25.19
CA ASP A 281 -17.85 -23.73 -24.65
C ASP A 281 -17.57 -24.18 -23.22
N GLY A 282 -18.22 -23.56 -22.25
CA GLY A 282 -18.15 -23.89 -20.83
C GLY A 282 -19.29 -24.81 -20.35
N SER A 283 -20.19 -25.27 -21.23
CA SER A 283 -21.38 -26.05 -20.85
C SER A 283 -21.09 -27.37 -20.14
N GLY A 284 -19.91 -27.94 -20.39
CA GLY A 284 -19.43 -29.16 -19.71
C GLY A 284 -18.70 -28.92 -18.39
N VAL A 285 -18.51 -27.65 -17.97
CA VAL A 285 -17.82 -27.30 -16.73
C VAL A 285 -18.81 -27.21 -15.56
N SER A 286 -18.60 -28.05 -14.54
CA SER A 286 -19.35 -27.94 -13.29
C SER A 286 -18.45 -27.52 -12.14
N VAL A 287 -18.96 -26.61 -11.28
CA VAL A 287 -18.28 -26.19 -10.07
C VAL A 287 -18.84 -26.99 -8.90
N ALA A 288 -18.06 -27.91 -8.39
CA ALA A 288 -18.44 -28.73 -7.24
C ALA A 288 -18.06 -28.04 -5.94
N VAL A 289 -19.05 -27.59 -5.19
CA VAL A 289 -18.88 -26.99 -3.86
C VAL A 289 -19.67 -27.84 -2.86
N SER A 290 -19.01 -28.27 -1.76
CA SER A 290 -19.71 -28.96 -0.69
C SER A 290 -20.79 -28.05 -0.08
N PRO A 291 -22.03 -28.54 0.12
CA PRO A 291 -23.10 -27.75 0.74
C PRO A 291 -22.77 -27.29 2.17
N THR A 292 -21.82 -27.97 2.82
CA THR A 292 -21.38 -27.66 4.19
C THR A 292 -20.06 -26.87 4.23
N SER A 293 -19.58 -26.40 3.07
CA SER A 293 -18.35 -25.62 3.02
C SER A 293 -18.55 -24.26 3.73
N SER A 294 -17.66 -23.92 4.65
CA SER A 294 -17.62 -22.56 5.23
C SER A 294 -16.73 -21.59 4.44
N ARG A 295 -15.97 -22.09 3.46
CA ARG A 295 -14.98 -21.31 2.70
C ARG A 295 -15.39 -21.01 1.27
N LEU A 296 -16.27 -21.81 0.69
CA LEU A 296 -16.74 -21.71 -0.68
C LEU A 296 -18.26 -21.73 -0.69
N GLN A 297 -18.87 -20.92 -1.53
CA GLN A 297 -20.30 -20.87 -1.75
C GLN A 297 -20.59 -20.84 -3.24
N LEU A 298 -21.50 -21.69 -3.70
CA LEU A 298 -22.07 -21.56 -5.02
C LEU A 298 -23.19 -20.51 -4.97
N LEU A 299 -23.04 -19.43 -5.73
CA LEU A 299 -24.00 -18.34 -5.76
C LEU A 299 -24.98 -18.54 -6.90
N GLU A 300 -26.24 -18.22 -6.64
CA GLU A 300 -27.21 -17.99 -7.70
C GLU A 300 -26.85 -16.70 -8.48
N PRO A 301 -27.14 -16.63 -9.77
CA PRO A 301 -26.91 -15.41 -10.55
C PRO A 301 -27.63 -14.20 -9.94
N PHE A 302 -26.92 -13.08 -9.81
CA PHE A 302 -27.54 -11.85 -9.39
C PHE A 302 -28.56 -11.36 -10.43
N PRO A 303 -29.68 -10.73 -10.00
CA PRO A 303 -30.65 -10.15 -10.92
C PRO A 303 -29.95 -9.12 -11.83
N ALA A 304 -30.27 -9.15 -13.12
CA ALA A 304 -29.84 -8.11 -14.03
C ALA A 304 -30.50 -6.77 -13.66
N TRP A 305 -29.80 -5.66 -13.85
CA TRP A 305 -30.39 -4.33 -13.69
C TRP A 305 -31.51 -4.15 -14.72
N ASP A 306 -32.67 -3.70 -14.27
CA ASP A 306 -33.89 -3.55 -15.08
C ASP A 306 -33.93 -2.23 -15.87
N GLY A 307 -32.88 -1.42 -15.82
CA GLY A 307 -32.79 -0.10 -16.48
C GLY A 307 -33.42 1.04 -15.70
N LYS A 308 -33.88 0.81 -14.47
CA LYS A 308 -34.47 1.85 -13.61
C LYS A 308 -33.54 2.23 -12.46
N ASP A 309 -33.61 3.50 -12.10
CA ASP A 309 -32.86 3.99 -10.93
C ASP A 309 -33.48 3.47 -9.62
N TYR A 310 -32.65 3.24 -8.62
CA TYR A 310 -33.09 2.93 -7.27
C TYR A 310 -33.50 4.22 -6.56
N LEU A 311 -34.79 4.37 -6.29
CA LEU A 311 -35.36 5.56 -5.66
C LEU A 311 -35.86 5.24 -4.25
N GLY A 312 -35.66 6.18 -3.33
CA GLY A 312 -36.20 6.08 -1.98
C GLY A 312 -35.54 5.02 -1.09
N LEU A 313 -34.33 4.57 -1.43
CA LEU A 313 -33.64 3.59 -0.62
C LEU A 313 -33.27 4.15 0.76
N PRO A 314 -33.45 3.36 1.83
CA PRO A 314 -32.98 3.74 3.16
C PRO A 314 -31.46 3.76 3.21
N VAL A 315 -30.92 4.74 3.94
CA VAL A 315 -29.48 4.80 4.20
C VAL A 315 -29.12 3.73 5.23
N LEU A 316 -28.29 2.75 4.81
CA LEU A 316 -27.81 1.70 5.69
C LEU A 316 -26.84 2.28 6.73
N MET A 317 -25.88 3.11 6.28
CA MET A 317 -24.80 3.62 7.12
C MET A 317 -24.35 4.99 6.63
N LYS A 318 -24.11 5.91 7.56
CA LYS A 318 -23.39 7.16 7.33
C LYS A 318 -22.14 7.17 8.19
N ALA A 319 -20.98 7.10 7.53
CA ALA A 319 -19.71 7.06 8.24
C ALA A 319 -19.29 8.45 8.74
N LYS A 320 -18.69 8.51 9.93
CA LYS A 320 -18.04 9.68 10.50
C LYS A 320 -16.53 9.55 10.33
N GLY A 321 -15.90 10.59 9.80
CA GLY A 321 -14.45 10.65 9.62
C GLY A 321 -13.94 9.63 8.60
N LYS A 322 -12.82 9.02 8.91
CA LYS A 322 -12.12 8.06 8.04
C LYS A 322 -12.92 6.78 7.84
N CYS A 323 -13.22 6.44 6.59
CA CYS A 323 -13.84 5.18 6.21
C CYS A 323 -13.11 4.61 5.00
N THR A 324 -12.19 3.68 5.22
CA THR A 324 -11.41 3.00 4.18
C THR A 324 -12.03 1.65 3.82
N THR A 325 -11.47 0.97 2.82
CA THR A 325 -11.88 -0.39 2.45
C THR A 325 -11.83 -1.37 3.62
N ASP A 326 -10.87 -1.19 4.53
CA ASP A 326 -10.74 -2.03 5.74
C ASP A 326 -11.86 -1.80 6.76
N HIS A 327 -12.48 -0.63 6.76
CA HIS A 327 -13.68 -0.36 7.57
C HIS A 327 -14.93 -0.95 6.93
N ILE A 328 -14.98 -0.98 5.58
CA ILE A 328 -16.12 -1.52 4.82
C ILE A 328 -16.09 -3.04 4.83
N SER A 329 -14.92 -3.64 4.55
CA SER A 329 -14.72 -5.10 4.53
C SER A 329 -13.29 -5.42 4.94
N ALA A 330 -13.09 -5.73 6.21
CA ALA A 330 -11.77 -6.00 6.77
C ALA A 330 -11.11 -7.24 6.14
N ALA A 331 -9.80 -7.16 5.93
CA ALA A 331 -8.95 -8.26 5.48
C ALA A 331 -8.53 -9.17 6.67
N GLY A 332 -7.30 -9.67 6.67
CA GLY A 332 -6.76 -10.51 7.73
C GLY A 332 -7.49 -11.86 7.81
N LYS A 333 -7.94 -12.24 9.00
CA LYS A 333 -8.63 -13.53 9.23
C LYS A 333 -9.91 -13.71 8.40
N TRP A 334 -10.55 -12.64 7.98
CA TRP A 334 -11.76 -12.68 7.17
C TRP A 334 -11.49 -13.22 5.76
N LEU A 335 -10.26 -13.13 5.27
CA LEU A 335 -9.88 -13.67 3.96
C LEU A 335 -10.02 -15.21 3.87
N THR A 336 -10.18 -15.90 5.00
CA THR A 336 -10.58 -17.31 5.03
C THR A 336 -11.91 -17.54 4.30
N TYR A 337 -12.81 -16.56 4.33
CA TYR A 337 -14.14 -16.61 3.74
C TYR A 337 -14.26 -15.93 2.37
N ARG A 338 -13.14 -15.54 1.73
CA ARG A 338 -13.17 -14.79 0.46
C ARG A 338 -13.90 -15.49 -0.69
N GLY A 339 -14.10 -16.80 -0.62
CA GLY A 339 -14.90 -17.59 -1.56
C GLY A 339 -16.32 -17.89 -1.07
N HIS A 340 -16.75 -17.33 0.06
CA HIS A 340 -18.06 -17.56 0.68
C HIS A 340 -18.70 -16.22 1.02
N LEU A 341 -19.55 -15.71 0.11
CA LEU A 341 -20.09 -14.35 0.21
C LEU A 341 -20.87 -14.12 1.51
N GLU A 342 -21.71 -15.04 1.91
CA GLU A 342 -22.53 -14.90 3.12
C GLU A 342 -21.64 -14.84 4.39
N ASN A 343 -20.62 -15.67 4.50
CA ASN A 343 -19.74 -15.66 5.66
C ASN A 343 -18.86 -14.40 5.71
N ILE A 344 -18.29 -13.96 4.56
CA ILE A 344 -17.46 -12.77 4.53
C ILE A 344 -18.28 -11.50 4.75
N SER A 345 -19.56 -11.47 4.37
CA SER A 345 -20.45 -10.32 4.60
C SER A 345 -20.63 -9.98 6.09
N GLY A 346 -20.34 -10.93 6.98
CA GLY A 346 -20.31 -10.69 8.43
C GLY A 346 -19.27 -9.66 8.88
N ASN A 347 -18.37 -9.19 7.99
CA ASN A 347 -17.42 -8.12 8.29
C ASN A 347 -17.86 -6.74 7.78
N LEU A 348 -19.06 -6.61 7.22
CA LEU A 348 -19.55 -5.36 6.64
C LEU A 348 -19.58 -4.24 7.68
N PHE A 349 -18.81 -3.18 7.44
CA PHE A 349 -18.72 -1.96 8.27
C PHE A 349 -18.33 -2.15 9.74
N ILE A 350 -17.78 -3.31 10.13
CA ILE A 350 -17.44 -3.59 11.55
C ILE A 350 -16.42 -2.63 12.17
N GLY A 351 -15.66 -1.91 11.35
CA GLY A 351 -14.69 -0.89 11.80
C GLY A 351 -15.14 0.55 11.55
N ALA A 352 -16.29 0.76 10.92
CA ALA A 352 -16.75 2.09 10.57
C ALA A 352 -17.47 2.76 11.75
N VAL A 353 -17.22 4.07 11.94
CA VAL A 353 -17.86 4.88 12.98
C VAL A 353 -19.16 5.46 12.44
N ASN A 354 -20.24 5.24 13.16
CA ASN A 354 -21.57 5.78 12.83
C ASN A 354 -21.61 7.30 13.10
N ALA A 355 -22.00 8.07 12.10
CA ALA A 355 -22.04 9.52 12.19
C ALA A 355 -23.16 10.08 13.10
N TYR A 356 -24.11 9.24 13.51
CA TYR A 356 -25.25 9.69 14.32
C TYR A 356 -25.01 9.58 15.84
N ASP A 357 -24.21 8.57 16.27
CA ASP A 357 -24.06 8.24 17.68
C ASP A 357 -22.64 7.80 18.09
N ASP A 358 -21.68 7.90 17.14
CA ASP A 358 -20.29 7.50 17.31
C ASP A 358 -20.07 6.00 17.62
N ALA A 359 -21.11 5.16 17.50
CA ALA A 359 -20.97 3.72 17.64
C ALA A 359 -20.09 3.13 16.52
N VAL A 360 -19.36 2.07 16.84
CA VAL A 360 -18.44 1.41 15.87
C VAL A 360 -19.06 0.08 15.43
N GLY A 361 -19.28 -0.06 14.14
CA GLY A 361 -19.78 -1.30 13.52
C GLY A 361 -21.25 -1.58 13.72
N GLU A 362 -21.99 -0.71 14.39
CA GLU A 362 -23.40 -0.89 14.68
C GLU A 362 -24.21 0.38 14.41
N GLY A 363 -25.49 0.21 14.25
CA GLY A 363 -26.42 1.30 13.98
C GLY A 363 -27.87 0.92 14.25
N LYS A 364 -28.77 1.85 13.97
CA LYS A 364 -30.20 1.67 14.18
C LYS A 364 -30.83 1.00 12.96
N ASP A 365 -31.50 -0.11 13.19
CA ASP A 365 -32.33 -0.78 12.18
C ASP A 365 -33.68 -0.06 12.07
N ILE A 366 -33.99 0.48 10.90
CA ILE A 366 -35.26 1.22 10.72
C ILE A 366 -36.47 0.30 10.59
N THR A 367 -36.30 -1.01 10.41
CA THR A 367 -37.42 -1.96 10.29
C THR A 367 -38.15 -2.17 11.62
N ASP A 368 -37.41 -2.11 12.73
CA ASP A 368 -37.97 -2.31 14.07
C ASP A 368 -37.48 -1.34 15.14
N GLY A 369 -36.52 -0.46 14.78
CA GLY A 369 -35.93 0.52 15.67
C GLY A 369 -34.85 -0.02 16.62
N GLY A 370 -34.49 -1.30 16.52
CA GLY A 370 -33.42 -1.93 17.31
C GLY A 370 -32.00 -1.49 16.88
N THR A 371 -31.04 -1.59 17.80
CA THR A 371 -29.61 -1.40 17.50
C THR A 371 -28.96 -2.74 17.29
N ARG A 372 -28.20 -2.88 16.17
CA ARG A 372 -27.47 -4.11 15.86
C ARG A 372 -26.29 -3.85 14.92
N LEU A 373 -25.48 -4.86 14.67
CA LEU A 373 -24.36 -4.80 13.74
C LEU A 373 -24.86 -4.54 12.29
N TYR A 374 -24.11 -3.78 11.53
CA TYR A 374 -24.46 -3.45 10.13
C TYR A 374 -24.71 -4.67 9.23
N PRO A 375 -23.98 -5.80 9.33
CA PRO A 375 -24.31 -7.01 8.57
C PRO A 375 -25.72 -7.52 8.82
N ASP A 376 -26.20 -7.45 10.07
CA ASP A 376 -27.55 -7.91 10.43
C ASP A 376 -28.63 -6.94 9.93
N ILE A 377 -28.37 -5.63 10.03
CA ILE A 377 -29.24 -4.60 9.47
C ILE A 377 -29.37 -4.78 7.95
N ALA A 378 -28.26 -5.00 7.24
CA ALA A 378 -28.26 -5.20 5.80
C ALA A 378 -29.09 -6.44 5.40
N LYS A 379 -29.01 -7.53 6.16
CA LYS A 379 -29.83 -8.72 5.95
C LYS A 379 -31.33 -8.42 6.16
N ASN A 380 -31.68 -7.66 7.19
CA ASN A 380 -33.06 -7.27 7.45
C ASN A 380 -33.61 -6.39 6.32
N TYR A 381 -32.81 -5.44 5.82
CA TYR A 381 -33.23 -4.59 4.68
C TYR A 381 -33.38 -5.38 3.38
N SER A 382 -32.57 -6.40 3.16
CA SER A 382 -32.71 -7.29 2.00
C SER A 382 -33.94 -8.18 2.06
N ALA A 383 -34.42 -8.45 3.26
CA ALA A 383 -35.62 -9.30 3.47
C ALA A 383 -36.96 -8.50 3.49
N ALA A 384 -36.89 -7.18 3.65
CA ALA A 384 -38.06 -6.28 3.72
C ALA A 384 -38.41 -5.66 2.37
#